data_b2d0b01042786613b89bb5556cea6902
#
_entry.id   b2d0b01042786613b89bb5556cea6902
#
_cell.length_a   1.000
_cell.length_b   1.000
_cell.length_c   1.000
_cell.angle_alpha   90.00
_cell.angle_beta   90.00
_cell.angle_gamma   90.00
#
_symmetry.space_group_name_H-M   'P 1'
#
loop_
_entity.id
_entity.type
_entity.pdbx_description
1 polymer ?
#
loop_
_entity_poly.entity_id
_entity_poly.type
_entity_poly.pdbx_seq_one_letter_code
_entity_poly.pdbx_strand_id
1 'polypeptide(L)'
;MAKIVDEPKILRYDDIEGKKVPVYSAKVETTITNTRTGQEYDSHEDCQADIDNPETETTEADIRRDVHVTAPNVFAGAHTLPE
;
A
#
# COMPACT_ATOMS: atom_id res chain seq x y z
N MET A 1 -16.51 -1.52 -0.26
CA MET A 1 -15.22 -1.80 -0.86
C MET A 1 -14.12 -1.65 0.16
N ALA A 2 -13.36 -2.70 0.33
CA ALA A 2 -12.26 -2.70 1.27
C ALA A 2 -10.98 -2.25 0.58
N LYS A 3 -10.28 -1.33 1.18
CA LYS A 3 -9.02 -0.84 0.64
C LYS A 3 -8.01 -0.78 1.78
N ILE A 4 -6.89 -1.43 1.57
CA ILE A 4 -5.80 -1.44 2.54
C ILE A 4 -4.88 -0.29 2.20
N VAL A 5 -4.71 0.64 3.13
CA VAL A 5 -3.92 1.83 2.88
C VAL A 5 -2.70 1.81 3.79
N ASP A 6 -1.52 1.82 3.16
CA ASP A 6 -0.26 1.97 3.86
C ASP A 6 0.18 3.42 3.68
N GLU A 7 0.09 4.19 4.76
CA GLU A 7 0.41 5.61 4.73
C GLU A 7 1.91 5.83 4.60
N PRO A 8 2.31 6.96 4.01
CA PRO A 8 3.72 7.28 3.90
C PRO A 8 4.38 7.40 5.28
N LYS A 9 5.61 6.91 5.37
CA LYS A 9 6.41 7.00 6.59
C LYS A 9 7.72 7.67 6.26
N ILE A 10 8.30 8.34 7.25
CA ILE A 10 9.61 8.95 7.07
C ILE A 10 10.66 7.85 7.05
N LEU A 11 11.39 7.75 5.95
CA LEU A 11 12.44 6.74 5.79
C LEU A 11 13.77 7.25 6.34
N ARG A 12 14.05 8.52 6.13
CA ARG A 12 15.30 9.14 6.55
C ARG A 12 15.19 10.65 6.41
N TYR A 13 16.22 11.34 6.87
CA TYR A 13 16.34 12.78 6.67
C TYR A 13 17.58 13.05 5.84
N ASP A 14 17.43 13.88 4.83
CA ASP A 14 18.56 14.33 4.02
C ASP A 14 18.92 15.75 4.41
N ASP A 15 20.21 16.06 4.42
CA ASP A 15 20.68 17.41 4.65
C ASP A 15 20.74 18.15 3.32
N ILE A 16 19.90 19.15 3.19
CA ILE A 16 19.85 19.98 1.99
C ILE A 16 20.02 21.43 2.43
N GLU A 17 21.13 22.03 2.02
CA GLU A 17 21.44 23.41 2.35
C GLU A 17 21.37 23.69 3.85
N GLY A 18 21.87 22.75 4.63
CA GLY A 18 21.91 22.91 6.08
C GLY A 18 20.60 22.60 6.79
N LYS A 19 19.59 22.17 6.06
CA LYS A 19 18.28 21.82 6.64
C LYS A 19 18.03 20.34 6.48
N LYS A 20 17.40 19.76 7.50
CA LYS A 20 17.02 18.36 7.46
C LYS A 20 15.65 18.25 6.80
N VAL A 21 15.61 17.54 5.69
CA VAL A 21 14.39 17.34 4.90
C VAL A 21 13.97 15.88 4.99
N PRO A 22 12.75 15.59 5.45
CA PRO A 22 12.30 14.20 5.55
C PRO A 22 12.06 13.60 4.16
N VAL A 23 12.44 12.34 4.02
CA VAL A 23 12.17 11.56 2.83
C VAL A 23 11.15 10.49 3.19
N TYR A 24 10.03 10.48 2.49
CA TYR A 24 8.90 9.60 2.79
C TYR A 24 8.87 8.40 1.86
N SER A 25 8.29 7.31 2.36
CA SER A 25 7.95 6.18 1.52
C SER A 25 6.71 6.53 0.68
N ALA A 26 6.46 5.73 -0.34
CA ALA A 26 5.24 5.91 -1.15
C ALA A 26 4.01 5.50 -0.35
N LYS A 27 2.88 6.12 -0.67
CA LYS A 27 1.58 5.65 -0.17
C LYS A 27 1.14 4.49 -1.05
N VAL A 28 0.78 3.38 -0.44
CA VAL A 28 0.36 2.18 -1.15
C VAL A 28 -1.08 1.85 -0.79
N GLU A 29 -1.92 1.74 -1.80
CA GLU A 29 -3.31 1.32 -1.62
C GLU A 29 -3.48 -0.02 -2.30
N THR A 30 -4.01 -1.00 -1.57
CA THR A 30 -4.17 -2.36 -2.08
C THR A 30 -5.63 -2.78 -1.94
N THR A 31 -6.19 -3.36 -2.98
CA THR A 31 -7.49 -4.01 -2.94
C THR A 31 -7.28 -5.50 -3.19
N ILE A 32 -7.72 -6.33 -2.28
CA ILE A 32 -7.57 -7.78 -2.40
C ILE A 32 -8.95 -8.40 -2.61
N THR A 33 -9.11 -9.12 -3.71
CA THR A 33 -10.39 -9.70 -4.08
C THR A 33 -10.22 -11.19 -4.35
N ASN A 34 -11.15 -11.98 -3.83
CA ASN A 34 -11.26 -13.39 -4.20
C ASN A 34 -12.09 -13.46 -5.47
N THR A 35 -11.47 -13.81 -6.59
CA THR A 35 -12.14 -13.80 -7.90
C THR A 35 -13.16 -14.92 -8.01
N ARG A 36 -13.04 -15.96 -7.20
CA ARG A 36 -13.97 -17.09 -7.22
C ARG A 36 -15.28 -16.77 -6.50
N THR A 37 -15.20 -16.02 -5.38
CA THR A 37 -16.39 -15.72 -4.56
C THR A 37 -16.84 -14.27 -4.64
N GLY A 38 -15.96 -13.36 -5.12
CA GLY A 38 -16.25 -11.93 -5.14
C GLY A 38 -15.98 -11.23 -3.82
N GLN A 39 -15.46 -11.95 -2.83
CA GLN A 39 -15.20 -11.38 -1.53
C GLN A 39 -14.01 -10.42 -1.59
N GLU A 40 -14.12 -9.29 -0.88
CA GLU A 40 -13.01 -8.35 -0.69
C GLU A 40 -12.53 -8.45 0.75
N TYR A 41 -11.21 -8.44 0.94
CA TYR A 41 -10.59 -8.58 2.25
C TYR A 41 -10.19 -7.22 2.80
N ASP A 42 -10.35 -7.04 4.11
CA ASP A 42 -10.04 -5.78 4.78
C ASP A 42 -8.56 -5.65 5.14
N SER A 43 -7.81 -6.75 5.10
CA SER A 43 -6.40 -6.73 5.45
C SER A 43 -5.67 -7.88 4.78
N HIS A 44 -4.35 -7.80 4.74
CA HIS A 44 -3.53 -8.91 4.23
C HIS A 44 -3.70 -10.14 5.11
N GLU A 45 -3.85 -9.93 6.42
CA GLU A 45 -4.01 -11.02 7.37
C GLU A 45 -5.33 -11.76 7.14
N ASP A 46 -6.41 -11.02 6.83
CA ASP A 46 -7.70 -11.63 6.55
C ASP A 46 -7.63 -12.51 5.30
N CYS A 47 -6.92 -12.05 4.28
CA CYS A 47 -6.72 -12.82 3.06
C CYS A 47 -5.92 -14.09 3.35
N GLN A 48 -4.83 -13.95 4.12
CA GLN A 48 -4.00 -15.10 4.45
C GLN A 48 -4.75 -16.10 5.31
N ALA A 49 -5.57 -15.62 6.25
CA ALA A 49 -6.37 -16.51 7.08
C ALA A 49 -7.36 -17.34 6.24
N ASP A 50 -7.92 -16.74 5.19
CA ASP A 50 -8.81 -17.46 4.30
C ASP A 50 -8.06 -18.51 3.50
N ILE A 51 -6.88 -18.18 2.99
CA ILE A 51 -6.05 -19.14 2.26
C ILE A 51 -5.64 -20.31 3.17
N ASP A 52 -5.35 -20.01 4.44
CA ASP A 52 -4.93 -21.02 5.39
C ASP A 52 -6.10 -21.87 5.91
N ASN A 53 -7.34 -21.45 5.64
CA ASN A 53 -8.51 -22.16 6.11
C ASN A 53 -8.91 -23.23 5.09
N PRO A 54 -8.75 -24.52 5.40
CA PRO A 54 -9.07 -25.58 4.43
C PRO A 54 -10.56 -25.66 4.09
N GLU A 55 -11.43 -25.13 4.94
CA GLU A 55 -12.86 -25.19 4.71
C GLU A 55 -13.33 -24.28 3.58
N THR A 56 -12.63 -23.20 3.32
CA THR A 56 -12.99 -22.27 2.25
C THR A 56 -12.42 -22.68 0.91
N GLU A 57 -11.41 -23.53 0.90
CA GLU A 57 -10.73 -24.03 -0.31
C GLU A 57 -10.13 -22.91 -1.14
N THR A 58 -9.90 -21.75 -0.54
CA THR A 58 -9.31 -20.61 -1.22
C THR A 58 -7.81 -20.82 -1.40
N THR A 59 -7.31 -20.53 -2.59
CA THR A 59 -5.87 -20.64 -2.89
C THR A 59 -5.35 -19.30 -3.39
N GLU A 60 -4.03 -19.18 -3.46
CA GLU A 60 -3.41 -17.96 -4.00
C GLU A 60 -3.88 -17.68 -5.42
N ALA A 61 -4.20 -18.71 -6.20
CA ALA A 61 -4.67 -18.53 -7.57
C ALA A 61 -6.02 -17.82 -7.65
N ASP A 62 -6.80 -17.86 -6.55
CA ASP A 62 -8.10 -17.19 -6.49
C ASP A 62 -7.96 -15.72 -6.12
N ILE A 63 -6.80 -15.29 -5.69
CA ILE A 63 -6.62 -13.96 -5.12
C ILE A 63 -6.08 -13.01 -6.16
N ARG A 64 -6.76 -11.88 -6.29
CA ARG A 64 -6.32 -10.77 -7.13
C ARG A 64 -5.96 -9.60 -6.23
N ARG A 65 -4.74 -9.11 -6.37
CA ARG A 65 -4.26 -7.95 -5.63
C ARG A 65 -4.04 -6.80 -6.60
N ASP A 66 -4.84 -5.76 -6.43
CA ASP A 66 -4.69 -4.53 -7.19
C ASP A 66 -3.95 -3.53 -6.32
N VAL A 67 -2.74 -3.18 -6.74
CA VAL A 67 -1.88 -2.30 -5.96
C VAL A 67 -1.73 -0.98 -6.69
N HIS A 68 -2.03 0.10 -5.98
CA HIS A 68 -1.85 1.45 -6.50
C HIS A 68 -0.83 2.17 -5.63
N VAL A 69 0.28 2.55 -6.23
CA VAL A 69 1.37 3.23 -5.54
C VAL A 69 1.37 4.69 -5.93
N THR A 70 1.27 5.56 -4.93
CA THR A 70 1.31 6.99 -5.15
C THR A 70 2.59 7.54 -4.51
N ALA A 71 3.45 8.12 -5.32
CA ALA A 71 4.68 8.72 -4.80
C ALA A 71 4.32 9.87 -3.87
N PRO A 72 5.04 10.02 -2.76
CA PRO A 72 4.75 11.11 -1.84
C PRO A 72 5.03 12.45 -2.48
N ASN A 73 4.19 13.42 -2.18
CA ASN A 73 4.32 14.75 -2.75
C ASN A 73 5.21 15.62 -1.86
N VAL A 74 6.39 15.11 -1.56
CA VAL A 74 7.30 15.78 -0.63
C VAL A 74 7.87 17.09 -1.20
N PHE A 75 7.85 17.22 -2.52
CA PHE A 75 8.40 18.38 -3.17
C PHE A 75 7.37 19.43 -3.52
N ALA A 76 6.11 19.16 -3.24
CA ALA A 76 5.07 20.12 -3.56
C ALA A 76 5.24 21.42 -2.82
N GLY A 77 5.76 21.37 -1.65
CA GLY A 77 6.03 22.55 -0.86
C GLY A 77 7.46 23.03 -0.91
N ALA A 78 8.31 22.23 -1.56
CA ALA A 78 9.72 22.58 -1.64
C ALA A 78 10.02 23.10 -3.01
N HIS A 79 9.72 22.93 -3.58
CA HIS A 79 9.89 22.82 -4.78
C HIS A 79 9.49 22.98 -5.58
N THR A 80 9.49 23.06 -5.67
CA THR A 80 9.22 22.65 -6.27
C THR A 80 9.61 22.43 -7.17
N LEU A 81 10.20 22.19 -7.29
CA LEU A 81 10.58 21.85 -8.10
C LEU A 81 10.33 21.88 -9.00
N PRO A 82 10.41 22.20 -9.12
CA PRO A 82 10.27 22.15 -9.93
C PRO A 82 10.28 22.18 -10.60
N GLU A 83 10.15 22.17 -10.51
CA GLU A 83 10.16 22.08 -11.22
C GLU A 83 10.40 22.45 -11.79
#